data_861a9dd54b449b94cdd4a498a9bf1027
#
_entry.id   861a9dd54b449b94cdd4a498a9bf1027
#
_cell.length_a   1.000
_cell.length_b   1.000
_cell.length_c   1.000
_cell.angle_alpha   90.00
_cell.angle_beta   90.00
_cell.angle_gamma   90.00
#
_symmetry.space_group_name_H-M   'P 1'
#
loop_
_entity.id
_entity.type
_entity.pdbx_description
1 polymer ?
#
loop_
_entity_poly.entity_id
_entity_poly.type
_entity_poly.pdbx_seq_one_letter_code
_entity_poly.pdbx_strand_id
1 'polypeptide(L)'
;MPQNAAPPRPDKRKPQAAGTGLKSRLAAYEILKLVASGRYLDEAMRKASGLEPRDRAFARMLVTTCLRRGGQIDAVLGVAMSKPPAGRARDAIHVMRMGVAQLLFMDTGAHAAVDSTVSLMRAAGFERMTCLLYTSDAADD
;
A
#
# COMPACT_ATOMS: atom_id res chain seq x y z
N MET A 1 33.87 -18.91 -23.86
CA MET A 1 33.49 -18.71 -23.39
C MET A 1 32.77 -18.10 -22.76
N PRO A 2 32.15 -17.63 -22.67
CA PRO A 2 31.64 -17.00 -22.01
C PRO A 2 30.60 -17.09 -21.51
N GLN A 3 30.38 -17.39 -21.05
CA GLN A 3 29.61 -17.43 -20.47
C GLN A 3 29.01 -16.57 -19.90
N ASN A 4 28.74 -15.95 -20.16
CA ASN A 4 27.97 -14.94 -19.93
C ASN A 4 26.63 -15.09 -19.78
N ALA A 5 26.13 -16.13 -19.41
CA ALA A 5 24.86 -16.30 -18.93
C ALA A 5 24.72 -15.41 -17.73
N ALA A 6 24.15 -14.29 -17.91
CA ALA A 6 23.65 -13.50 -16.83
C ALA A 6 22.87 -14.43 -15.91
N PRO A 7 23.09 -14.39 -14.61
CA PRO A 7 22.29 -15.20 -13.69
C PRO A 7 20.83 -14.92 -13.98
N PRO A 8 19.99 -15.94 -14.01
CA PRO A 8 18.58 -15.71 -14.27
C PRO A 8 18.12 -14.64 -13.30
N ARG A 9 17.60 -13.59 -13.86
CA ARG A 9 16.96 -12.58 -13.04
C ARG A 9 15.97 -13.29 -12.13
N PRO A 10 15.97 -13.00 -10.83
CA PRO A 10 14.97 -13.57 -9.98
C PRO A 10 13.64 -13.29 -10.66
N ASP A 11 12.87 -14.30 -10.83
CA ASP A 11 11.62 -14.19 -11.53
C ASP A 11 10.75 -13.25 -10.71
N LYS A 12 10.71 -12.01 -11.15
CA LYS A 12 9.86 -10.99 -10.55
C LYS A 12 8.39 -11.38 -10.59
N ARG A 13 8.08 -12.46 -11.28
CA ARG A 13 6.73 -12.96 -11.38
C ARG A 13 6.41 -14.07 -10.41
N LYS A 14 7.39 -14.55 -9.65
CA LYS A 14 7.04 -15.39 -8.53
C LYS A 14 6.15 -14.57 -7.65
N PRO A 15 4.88 -14.98 -7.49
CA PRO A 15 4.06 -14.31 -6.53
C PRO A 15 4.82 -14.38 -5.23
N GLN A 16 5.22 -13.25 -4.73
CA GLN A 16 5.66 -13.17 -3.36
C GLN A 16 4.57 -13.89 -2.60
N ALA A 17 4.97 -14.86 -1.81
CA ALA A 17 4.02 -15.52 -0.95
C ALA A 17 3.12 -14.43 -0.39
N ALA A 18 1.82 -14.57 -0.63
CA ALA A 18 0.83 -13.55 -0.32
C ALA A 18 0.98 -13.00 1.10
N GLY A 19 1.69 -13.74 1.96
CA GLY A 19 1.93 -13.35 3.34
C GLY A 19 2.97 -12.28 3.56
N THR A 20 4.05 -12.21 2.75
CA THR A 20 5.15 -11.25 3.01
C THR A 20 4.81 -9.84 2.57
N GLY A 21 4.25 -9.67 1.39
CA GLY A 21 3.82 -8.37 0.91
C GLY A 21 2.70 -7.79 1.76
N LEU A 22 1.82 -8.63 2.26
CA LEU A 22 0.74 -8.21 3.13
C LEU A 22 1.28 -7.73 4.48
N LYS A 23 2.26 -8.41 5.04
CA LYS A 23 2.85 -8.02 6.34
C LYS A 23 3.50 -6.63 6.26
N SER A 24 4.26 -6.34 5.21
CA SER A 24 4.88 -5.04 5.03
C SER A 24 3.82 -3.95 4.91
N ARG A 25 2.76 -4.23 4.17
CA ARG A 25 1.68 -3.26 3.95
C ARG A 25 0.83 -3.05 5.19
N LEU A 26 0.57 -4.10 5.96
CA LEU A 26 -0.11 -3.96 7.25
C LEU A 26 0.71 -3.11 8.22
N ALA A 27 2.03 -3.32 8.26
CA ALA A 27 2.90 -2.50 9.09
C ALA A 27 2.84 -1.04 8.63
N ALA A 28 2.90 -0.77 7.33
CA ALA A 28 2.81 0.59 6.79
C ALA A 28 1.47 1.23 7.16
N TYR A 29 0.39 0.49 7.06
CA TYR A 29 -0.94 0.95 7.46
C TYR A 29 -0.98 1.36 8.94
N GLU A 30 -0.46 0.51 9.82
CA GLU A 30 -0.41 0.81 11.26
C GLU A 30 0.46 2.04 11.53
N ILE A 31 1.57 2.18 10.82
CA ILE A 31 2.46 3.34 10.95
C ILE A 31 1.73 4.62 10.53
N LEU A 32 1.04 4.58 9.41
CA LEU A 32 0.30 5.75 8.93
C LEU A 32 -0.81 6.17 9.91
N LYS A 33 -1.49 5.22 10.52
CA LYS A 33 -2.48 5.52 11.55
C LYS A 33 -1.84 6.22 12.75
N LEU A 34 -0.70 5.71 13.19
CA LEU A 34 0.00 6.30 14.34
C LEU A 34 0.47 7.72 14.03
N VAL A 35 1.04 7.93 12.84
CA VAL A 35 1.49 9.27 12.45
C VAL A 35 0.29 10.23 12.36
N ALA A 36 -0.82 9.76 11.82
CA ALA A 36 -2.04 10.57 11.75
C ALA A 36 -2.58 10.92 13.13
N SER A 37 -2.31 10.09 14.14
CA SER A 37 -2.73 10.35 15.52
C SER A 37 -1.75 11.26 16.28
N GLY A 38 -0.67 11.70 15.63
CA GLY A 38 0.28 12.62 16.23
C GLY A 38 1.59 11.99 16.70
N ARG A 39 1.80 10.70 16.44
CA ARG A 39 3.07 10.05 16.81
C ARG A 39 4.16 10.42 15.81
N TYR A 40 5.39 10.48 16.29
CA TYR A 40 6.53 10.71 15.41
C TYR A 40 6.78 9.48 14.54
N LEU A 41 7.26 9.73 13.33
CA LEU A 41 7.53 8.66 12.37
C LEU A 41 8.50 7.62 12.90
N ASP A 42 9.59 8.05 13.52
CA ASP A 42 10.60 7.13 14.06
C ASP A 42 10.00 6.18 15.11
N GLU A 43 9.14 6.70 15.96
CA GLU A 43 8.44 5.89 16.93
C GLU A 43 7.45 4.92 16.26
N ALA A 44 6.69 5.42 15.30
CA ALA A 44 5.73 4.60 14.58
C ALA A 44 6.41 3.48 13.79
N MET A 45 7.63 3.72 13.30
CA MET A 45 8.39 2.72 12.55
C MET A 45 8.70 1.45 13.35
N ARG A 46 8.55 1.48 14.65
CA ARG A 46 8.68 0.27 15.48
C ARG A 46 7.69 -0.82 15.09
N LYS A 47 6.56 -0.45 14.50
CA LYS A 47 5.59 -1.44 13.98
C LYS A 47 6.19 -2.31 12.89
N ALA A 48 7.26 -1.87 12.24
CA ALA A 48 7.95 -2.64 11.21
C ALA A 48 9.20 -3.35 11.75
N SER A 49 9.51 -3.26 13.04
CA SER A 49 10.75 -3.78 13.61
C SER A 49 10.86 -5.31 13.53
N GLY A 50 9.74 -6.02 13.51
CA GLY A 50 9.74 -7.47 13.39
C GLY A 50 9.83 -7.99 11.96
N LEU A 51 9.84 -7.11 10.97
CA LEU A 51 9.92 -7.49 9.57
C LEU A 51 11.37 -7.76 9.17
N GLU A 52 11.56 -8.59 8.15
CA GLU A 52 12.87 -8.74 7.53
C GLU A 52 13.33 -7.40 6.97
N PRO A 53 14.66 -7.16 6.88
CA PRO A 53 15.18 -5.87 6.42
C PRO A 53 14.59 -5.38 5.10
N ARG A 54 14.39 -6.29 4.15
CA ARG A 54 13.80 -5.97 2.85
C ARG A 54 12.37 -5.47 2.99
N ASP A 55 11.58 -6.16 3.80
CA ASP A 55 10.16 -5.81 4.02
C ASP A 55 10.04 -4.53 4.82
N ARG A 56 10.94 -4.31 5.76
CA ARG A 56 11.01 -3.08 6.53
C ARG A 56 11.34 -1.90 5.64
N ALA A 57 12.29 -2.07 4.73
CA ALA A 57 12.66 -1.03 3.76
C ALA A 57 11.48 -0.68 2.84
N PHE A 58 10.73 -1.68 2.39
CA PHE A 58 9.55 -1.46 1.59
C PHE A 58 8.47 -0.70 2.36
N ALA A 59 8.20 -1.12 3.60
CA ALA A 59 7.21 -0.44 4.44
C ALA A 59 7.62 1.03 4.66
N ARG A 60 8.89 1.28 4.92
CA ARG A 60 9.40 2.65 5.10
C ARG A 60 9.22 3.48 3.83
N MET A 61 9.56 2.92 2.68
CA MET A 61 9.39 3.61 1.40
C MET A 61 7.92 3.95 1.13
N LEU A 62 7.03 3.01 1.40
CA LEU A 62 5.60 3.20 1.20
C LEU A 62 5.06 4.32 2.12
N VAL A 63 5.40 4.28 3.40
CA VAL A 63 4.99 5.30 4.36
C VAL A 63 5.54 6.67 3.95
N THR A 64 6.83 6.76 3.66
CA THR A 64 7.44 8.06 3.32
C THR A 64 6.86 8.61 2.01
N THR A 65 6.55 7.76 1.05
CA THR A 65 5.90 8.19 -0.19
C THR A 65 4.52 8.76 0.10
N CYS A 66 3.73 8.09 0.94
CA CYS A 66 2.42 8.59 1.33
C CYS A 66 2.52 9.95 2.03
N LEU A 67 3.51 10.13 2.89
CA LEU A 67 3.67 11.39 3.61
C LEU A 67 4.18 12.51 2.70
N ARG A 68 5.14 12.21 1.85
CA ARG A 68 5.72 13.22 0.94
C ARG A 68 4.75 13.66 -0.15
N ARG A 69 3.97 12.73 -0.66
CA ARG A 69 3.05 12.97 -1.77
C ARG A 69 1.60 13.10 -1.31
N GLY A 70 1.40 13.33 -0.02
CA GLY A 70 0.07 13.34 0.57
C GLY A 70 -0.92 14.25 -0.13
N GLY A 71 -0.51 15.47 -0.49
CA GLY A 71 -1.39 16.40 -1.19
C GLY A 71 -1.81 15.91 -2.56
N GLN A 72 -0.86 15.36 -3.32
CA GLN A 72 -1.14 14.83 -4.66
C GLN A 72 -2.03 13.59 -4.58
N ILE A 73 -1.75 12.72 -3.61
CA ILE A 73 -2.53 11.50 -3.39
C ILE A 73 -3.96 11.86 -3.03
N ASP A 74 -4.14 12.80 -2.11
CA ASP A 74 -5.47 13.24 -1.68
C ASP A 74 -6.25 13.92 -2.81
N ALA A 75 -5.55 14.64 -3.69
CA ALA A 75 -6.18 15.24 -4.86
C ALA A 75 -6.74 14.15 -5.81
N VAL A 76 -5.97 13.08 -6.02
CA VAL A 76 -6.42 11.95 -6.84
C VAL A 76 -7.63 11.26 -6.19
N LEU A 77 -7.55 11.02 -4.89
CA LEU A 77 -8.66 10.40 -4.17
C LEU A 77 -9.91 11.28 -4.18
N GLY A 78 -9.75 12.59 -4.11
CA GLY A 78 -10.86 13.53 -4.17
C GLY A 78 -11.60 13.52 -5.50
N VAL A 79 -10.89 13.21 -6.59
CA VAL A 79 -11.52 13.03 -7.90
C VAL A 79 -12.25 11.69 -7.96
N ALA A 80 -11.66 10.66 -7.37
CA ALA A 80 -12.19 9.30 -7.44
C ALA A 80 -13.35 9.04 -6.47
N MET A 81 -13.40 9.78 -5.38
CA MET A 81 -14.40 9.57 -4.34
C MET A 81 -15.17 10.87 -4.05
N SER A 82 -16.49 10.78 -4.09
CA SER A 82 -17.34 11.93 -3.73
C SER A 82 -17.35 12.19 -2.23
N LYS A 83 -17.15 11.15 -1.42
CA LYS A 83 -17.13 11.26 0.05
C LYS A 83 -15.97 10.43 0.61
N PRO A 84 -15.19 11.01 1.53
CA PRO A 84 -14.16 10.23 2.21
C PRO A 84 -14.79 9.17 3.12
N PRO A 85 -14.09 8.07 3.42
CA PRO A 85 -14.57 7.10 4.40
C PRO A 85 -14.77 7.77 5.75
N ALA A 86 -15.84 7.39 6.44
CA ALA A 86 -16.20 8.00 7.72
C ALA A 86 -16.56 6.93 8.75
N GLY A 87 -16.67 7.33 10.00
CA GLY A 87 -17.05 6.44 11.09
C GLY A 87 -16.07 5.30 11.27
N ARG A 88 -16.56 4.07 11.30
CA ARG A 88 -15.74 2.87 11.48
C ARG A 88 -14.79 2.63 10.30
N ALA A 89 -15.14 3.13 9.12
CA ALA A 89 -14.33 2.98 7.92
C ALA A 89 -13.32 4.11 7.74
N ARG A 90 -13.24 5.05 8.66
CA ARG A 90 -12.38 6.25 8.52
C ARG A 90 -10.93 5.91 8.21
N ASP A 91 -10.38 4.92 8.88
CA ASP A 91 -8.98 4.54 8.71
C ASP A 91 -8.70 3.87 7.36
N ALA A 92 -9.75 3.47 6.63
CA ALA A 92 -9.59 2.94 5.27
C ALA A 92 -8.93 3.94 4.33
N ILE A 93 -8.98 5.24 4.66
CA ILE A 93 -8.30 6.26 3.86
C ILE A 93 -6.81 5.99 3.74
N HIS A 94 -6.18 5.44 4.78
CA HIS A 94 -4.74 5.12 4.73
C HIS A 94 -4.45 4.00 3.73
N VAL A 95 -5.32 3.01 3.65
CA VAL A 95 -5.19 1.93 2.66
C VAL A 95 -5.32 2.49 1.24
N MET A 96 -6.27 3.37 1.03
CA MET A 96 -6.48 4.02 -0.26
C MET A 96 -5.29 4.88 -0.67
N ARG A 97 -4.74 5.64 0.27
CA ARG A 97 -3.54 6.45 0.04
C ARG A 97 -2.36 5.57 -0.36
N MET A 98 -2.19 4.45 0.32
CA MET A 98 -1.14 3.48 -0.01
C MET A 98 -1.31 2.91 -1.41
N GLY A 99 -2.53 2.63 -1.81
CA GLY A 99 -2.83 2.15 -3.16
C GLY A 99 -2.44 3.17 -4.23
N VAL A 100 -2.82 4.42 -4.03
CA VAL A 100 -2.46 5.50 -4.95
C VAL A 100 -0.95 5.73 -4.99
N ALA A 101 -0.30 5.69 -3.82
CA ALA A 101 1.16 5.84 -3.75
C ALA A 101 1.86 4.78 -4.58
N GLN A 102 1.42 3.53 -4.49
CA GLN A 102 2.00 2.44 -5.26
C GLN A 102 1.74 2.58 -6.75
N LEU A 103 0.54 3.01 -7.13
CA LEU A 103 0.17 3.19 -8.54
C LEU A 103 0.94 4.32 -9.21
N LEU A 104 1.11 5.43 -8.54
CA LEU A 104 1.62 6.65 -9.18
C LEU A 104 3.09 6.93 -8.91
N PHE A 105 3.60 6.53 -7.75
CA PHE A 105 4.92 6.97 -7.30
C PHE A 105 5.90 5.86 -6.98
N MET A 106 5.47 4.62 -7.07
CA MET A 106 6.31 3.47 -6.79
C MET A 106 6.32 2.53 -7.99
N ASP A 107 7.33 1.67 -8.03
CA ASP A 107 7.53 0.77 -9.15
C ASP A 107 6.68 -0.49 -9.03
N THR A 108 5.53 -0.38 -8.47
CA THR A 108 4.57 -1.49 -8.35
C THR A 108 3.68 -1.47 -9.59
N GLY A 109 3.59 -2.58 -10.29
CA GLY A 109 2.68 -2.68 -11.44
C GLY A 109 1.25 -2.39 -11.03
N ALA A 110 0.46 -1.80 -11.92
CA ALA A 110 -0.91 -1.38 -11.63
C ALA A 110 -1.76 -2.53 -11.08
N HIS A 111 -1.67 -3.70 -11.70
CA HIS A 111 -2.44 -4.87 -11.29
C HIS A 111 -2.05 -5.32 -9.87
N ALA A 112 -0.75 -5.37 -9.60
CA ALA A 112 -0.25 -5.74 -8.27
C ALA A 112 -0.63 -4.70 -7.22
N ALA A 113 -0.65 -3.42 -7.57
CA ALA A 113 -1.05 -2.37 -6.65
C ALA A 113 -2.52 -2.49 -6.26
N VAL A 114 -3.39 -2.77 -7.23
CA VAL A 114 -4.82 -2.96 -6.97
C VAL A 114 -5.05 -4.21 -6.11
N ASP A 115 -4.43 -5.33 -6.49
CA ASP A 115 -4.60 -6.58 -5.75
C ASP A 115 -4.12 -6.47 -4.31
N SER A 116 -2.97 -5.85 -4.09
CA SER A 116 -2.44 -5.68 -2.74
C SER A 116 -3.28 -4.72 -1.92
N THR A 117 -3.86 -3.70 -2.55
CA THR A 117 -4.76 -2.77 -1.86
C THR A 117 -6.03 -3.47 -1.41
N VAL A 118 -6.61 -4.31 -2.26
CA VAL A 118 -7.80 -5.10 -1.91
C VAL A 118 -7.49 -6.06 -0.77
N SER A 119 -6.37 -6.78 -0.85
CA SER A 119 -5.96 -7.70 0.20
C SER A 119 -5.75 -6.98 1.53
N LEU A 120 -5.13 -5.82 1.50
CA LEU A 120 -4.89 -5.01 2.69
C LEU A 120 -6.22 -4.50 3.27
N MET A 121 -7.12 -4.07 2.42
CA MET A 121 -8.43 -3.59 2.84
C MET A 121 -9.19 -4.68 3.62
N ARG A 122 -9.16 -5.91 3.12
CA ARG A 122 -9.76 -7.05 3.81
C ARG A 122 -9.07 -7.36 5.12
N ALA A 123 -7.74 -7.40 5.10
CA ALA A 123 -6.95 -7.71 6.30
C ALA A 123 -7.12 -6.66 7.39
N ALA A 124 -7.35 -5.42 7.02
CA ALA A 124 -7.58 -4.32 7.96
C ALA A 124 -9.02 -4.26 8.46
N GLY A 125 -9.90 -5.13 7.96
CA GLY A 125 -11.29 -5.19 8.43
C GLY A 125 -12.28 -4.36 7.63
N PHE A 126 -11.91 -3.87 6.45
CA PHE A 126 -12.76 -3.03 5.62
C PHE A 126 -13.33 -3.77 4.42
N GLU A 127 -13.84 -4.96 4.65
CA GLU A 127 -14.32 -5.83 3.57
C GLU A 127 -15.35 -5.17 2.66
N ARG A 128 -16.21 -4.34 3.22
CA ARG A 128 -17.24 -3.63 2.44
C ARG A 128 -16.65 -2.65 1.44
N MET A 129 -15.44 -2.13 1.73
CA MET A 129 -14.78 -1.18 0.83
C MET A 129 -14.19 -1.85 -0.40
N THR A 130 -13.94 -3.15 -0.35
CA THR A 130 -13.42 -3.88 -1.52
C THR A 130 -14.40 -3.87 -2.67
N CYS A 131 -15.69 -3.90 -2.38
CA CYS A 131 -16.74 -3.81 -3.40
C CYS A 131 -16.70 -2.47 -4.13
N LEU A 132 -16.39 -1.39 -3.41
CA LEU A 132 -16.28 -0.06 -3.99
C LEU A 132 -15.09 0.05 -4.95
N LEU A 133 -13.97 -0.58 -4.61
CA LEU A 133 -12.78 -0.57 -5.47
C LEU A 133 -13.05 -1.29 -6.79
N TYR A 134 -13.72 -2.41 -6.75
CA TYR A 134 -14.09 -3.15 -7.97
C TYR A 134 -15.20 -2.45 -8.76
N THR A 135 -16.16 -1.85 -8.07
CA THR A 135 -17.24 -1.12 -8.72
C THR A 135 -16.74 0.14 -9.41
N SER A 136 -15.74 0.81 -8.82
CA SER A 136 -15.11 1.98 -9.41
C SER A 136 -14.41 1.63 -10.72
N ASP A 137 -13.73 0.49 -10.79
CA ASP A 137 -13.12 0.00 -12.03
C ASP A 137 -14.18 -0.36 -13.08
N ALA A 138 -15.31 -0.89 -12.67
CA ALA A 138 -16.38 -1.25 -13.58
C ALA A 138 -17.16 -0.03 -14.09
N ALA A 139 -17.20 1.04 -13.31
CA ALA A 139 -17.94 2.25 -13.67
C ALA A 139 -17.17 3.14 -14.65
N ASP A 140 -15.87 2.89 -14.84
CA ASP A 140 -15.06 3.64 -15.78
C ASP A 140 -15.17 3.09 -17.21
N ASP A 141 -16.01 2.14 -17.44
CA ASP A 141 -16.27 1.67 -18.79
C ASP A 141 -17.26 2.61 -19.52
#